data_2ed745307203b63b146e687c0bf1e551
#
_entry.id   2ed745307203b63b146e687c0bf1e551
#
_cell.length_a   1.000
_cell.length_b   1.000
_cell.length_c   1.000
_cell.angle_alpha   90.00
_cell.angle_beta   90.00
_cell.angle_gamma   90.00
#
_symmetry.space_group_name_H-M   'P 1'
#
loop_
_entity.id
_entity.type
_entity.pdbx_description
1 polymer ?
#
loop_
_entity_poly.entity_id
_entity_poly.type
_entity_poly.pdbx_seq_one_letter_code
_entity_poly.pdbx_strand_id
1 'polypeptide(L)'
;TLRQYVSGDFALPAGATPVVLTFDDSSKFQVRFTPDGALDPDCALAHWVAFARTHPEFPVHGTFFINPGTDVFGQRVFIQKKLNLLLQLGSEIGNHTYDHPYLNKLSAAAVQREIGLGQYDIDRWLPGYAVTSFALPYGIAPRPDALAVSDVWTGPPAPHRAPVTVRWHYSAVVLVGSGPAASPLVAGLDGAHLPRIQVFHPEFTHWLDYFARHPERRFVSDGQRHPAGSLPRRTSGAFGMP
;
A
#
# COMPACT_ATOMS: atom_id res chain seq x y z
N THR A 1 -7.83 3.93 0.37
CA THR A 1 -6.66 3.23 0.91
C THR A 1 -6.84 1.73 0.82
N LEU A 2 -5.76 0.96 0.93
CA LEU A 2 -5.82 -0.51 0.94
C LEU A 2 -6.58 -1.05 2.15
N ARG A 3 -6.47 -0.41 3.31
CA ARG A 3 -7.26 -0.77 4.50
C ARG A 3 -8.76 -0.74 4.20
N GLN A 4 -9.23 0.36 3.60
CA GLN A 4 -10.63 0.48 3.19
C GLN A 4 -11.00 -0.55 2.13
N TYR A 5 -10.10 -0.78 1.17
CA TYR A 5 -10.31 -1.76 0.13
C TYR A 5 -10.54 -3.17 0.70
N VAL A 6 -9.64 -3.70 1.53
CA VAL A 6 -9.77 -5.07 2.04
C VAL A 6 -10.89 -5.23 3.07
N SER A 7 -11.22 -4.17 3.82
CA SER A 7 -12.35 -4.20 4.77
C SER A 7 -13.71 -4.06 4.09
N GLY A 8 -13.75 -3.58 2.84
CA GLY A 8 -15.00 -3.19 2.18
C GLY A 8 -15.66 -1.94 2.78
N ASP A 9 -14.98 -1.26 3.72
CA ASP A 9 -15.53 -0.07 4.39
C ASP A 9 -15.30 1.19 3.55
N PHE A 10 -16.05 1.27 2.48
CA PHE A 10 -16.13 2.48 1.65
C PHE A 10 -17.53 2.66 1.10
N ALA A 11 -17.91 3.91 0.89
CA ALA A 11 -19.12 4.27 0.18
C ALA A 11 -18.74 5.04 -1.09
N LEU A 12 -19.24 4.60 -2.21
CA LEU A 12 -19.01 5.24 -3.50
C LEU A 12 -20.35 5.63 -4.11
N PRO A 13 -20.43 6.78 -4.81
CA PRO A 13 -21.61 7.12 -5.59
C PRO A 13 -21.96 6.02 -6.60
N ALA A 14 -23.22 5.88 -6.92
CA ALA A 14 -23.67 4.99 -8.00
C ALA A 14 -22.94 5.36 -9.30
N GLY A 15 -22.48 4.35 -10.04
CA GLY A 15 -21.72 4.51 -11.28
C GLY A 15 -20.21 4.68 -11.10
N ALA A 16 -19.71 4.91 -9.86
CA ALA A 16 -18.28 5.07 -9.61
C ALA A 16 -17.54 3.73 -9.55
N THR A 17 -16.27 3.75 -9.98
CA THR A 17 -15.33 2.62 -9.84
C THR A 17 -14.23 3.03 -8.86
N PRO A 18 -13.94 2.25 -7.79
CA PRO A 18 -12.88 2.58 -6.84
C PRO A 18 -11.50 2.43 -7.49
N VAL A 19 -10.62 3.35 -7.19
CA VAL A 19 -9.19 3.28 -7.50
C VAL A 19 -8.42 3.44 -6.22
N VAL A 20 -7.44 2.57 -5.96
CA VAL A 20 -6.50 2.68 -4.85
C VAL A 20 -5.12 2.99 -5.43
N LEU A 21 -4.59 4.17 -5.13
CA LEU A 21 -3.22 4.52 -5.48
C LEU A 21 -2.26 4.07 -4.38
N THR A 22 -1.17 3.42 -4.79
CA THR A 22 -0.11 2.96 -3.89
C THR A 22 1.24 3.49 -4.33
N PHE A 23 2.11 3.79 -3.37
CA PHE A 23 3.42 4.37 -3.58
C PHE A 23 4.45 3.58 -2.79
N ASP A 24 5.35 2.91 -3.48
CA ASP A 24 6.42 2.10 -2.87
C ASP A 24 7.72 2.92 -2.72
N ASP A 25 8.71 2.40 -1.99
CA ASP A 25 10.09 2.87 -1.87
C ASP A 25 10.30 4.21 -1.14
N SER A 26 9.26 4.88 -0.70
CA SER A 26 9.36 6.18 -0.01
C SER A 26 10.35 7.16 -0.68
N SER A 27 10.24 7.30 -2.01
CA SER A 27 11.09 8.19 -2.81
C SER A 27 10.92 9.65 -2.43
N LYS A 28 12.03 10.43 -2.50
CA LYS A 28 12.03 11.89 -2.29
C LYS A 28 11.08 12.65 -3.23
N PHE A 29 10.70 12.08 -4.36
CA PHE A 29 9.77 12.69 -5.32
C PHE A 29 8.30 12.53 -4.91
N GLN A 30 8.00 11.61 -4.00
CA GLN A 30 6.63 11.39 -3.53
C GLN A 30 6.18 12.45 -2.54
N VAL A 31 7.00 12.72 -1.49
CA VAL A 31 6.71 13.71 -0.45
C VAL A 31 7.97 14.49 -0.13
N ARG A 32 8.01 15.77 -0.46
CA ARG A 32 9.14 16.65 -0.21
C ARG A 32 8.70 17.95 0.46
N PHE A 33 9.52 18.46 1.36
CA PHE A 33 9.37 19.79 1.92
C PHE A 33 10.50 20.71 1.44
N THR A 34 10.17 21.98 1.27
CA THR A 34 11.13 23.06 1.08
C THR A 34 11.94 23.28 2.37
N PRO A 35 13.09 23.99 2.33
CA PRO A 35 13.92 24.23 3.52
C PRO A 35 13.18 24.92 4.67
N ASP A 36 12.19 25.77 4.38
CA ASP A 36 11.32 26.43 5.35
C ASP A 36 10.20 25.52 5.88
N GLY A 37 10.11 24.29 5.39
CA GLY A 37 9.17 23.26 5.85
C GLY A 37 7.77 23.35 5.23
N ALA A 38 7.57 24.09 4.14
CA ALA A 38 6.35 24.01 3.35
C ALA A 38 6.36 22.77 2.44
N LEU A 39 5.18 22.31 2.01
CA LEU A 39 5.11 21.23 1.01
C LEU A 39 5.68 21.75 -0.32
N ASP A 40 6.68 21.05 -0.85
CA ASP A 40 7.32 21.42 -2.10
C ASP A 40 6.34 21.22 -3.28
N PRO A 41 6.06 22.25 -4.08
CA PRO A 41 5.08 22.20 -5.16
C PRO A 41 5.44 21.18 -6.25
N ASP A 42 6.71 20.80 -6.39
CA ASP A 42 7.17 19.87 -7.42
C ASP A 42 7.16 18.39 -6.99
N CYS A 43 6.64 18.06 -5.79
CA CYS A 43 6.49 16.66 -5.40
C CYS A 43 5.12 16.09 -5.76
N ALA A 44 5.03 14.76 -5.91
CA ALA A 44 3.80 14.08 -6.31
C ALA A 44 2.61 14.39 -5.39
N LEU A 45 2.85 14.45 -4.07
CA LEU A 45 1.80 14.78 -3.10
C LEU A 45 1.23 16.19 -3.33
N ALA A 46 2.07 17.18 -3.65
CA ALA A 46 1.61 18.54 -3.89
C ALA A 46 0.73 18.62 -5.15
N HIS A 47 1.14 17.94 -6.23
CA HIS A 47 0.32 17.83 -7.43
C HIS A 47 -1.03 17.17 -7.16
N TRP A 48 -1.04 16.07 -6.37
CA TRP A 48 -2.30 15.42 -6.00
C TRP A 48 -3.19 16.30 -5.12
N VAL A 49 -2.62 16.98 -4.12
CA VAL A 49 -3.37 17.95 -3.30
C VAL A 49 -3.97 19.07 -4.16
N ALA A 50 -3.23 19.59 -5.13
CA ALA A 50 -3.73 20.61 -6.06
C ALA A 50 -4.87 20.07 -6.95
N PHE A 51 -4.72 18.85 -7.47
CA PHE A 51 -5.76 18.19 -8.26
C PHE A 51 -7.04 17.94 -7.46
N ALA A 52 -6.92 17.40 -6.24
CA ALA A 52 -8.07 17.10 -5.39
C ALA A 52 -8.93 18.32 -5.03
N ARG A 53 -8.36 19.56 -5.07
CA ARG A 53 -9.13 20.79 -4.82
C ARG A 53 -10.20 21.06 -5.89
N THR A 54 -9.95 20.61 -7.12
CA THR A 54 -10.89 20.76 -8.25
C THR A 54 -11.61 19.45 -8.57
N HIS A 55 -11.20 18.34 -7.95
CA HIS A 55 -11.74 16.99 -8.15
C HIS A 55 -11.99 16.34 -6.78
N PRO A 56 -13.04 16.79 -6.04
CA PRO A 56 -13.31 16.29 -4.69
C PRO A 56 -13.68 14.79 -4.66
N GLU A 57 -14.09 14.24 -5.79
CA GLU A 57 -14.32 12.79 -5.98
C GLU A 57 -13.02 11.98 -6.02
N PHE A 58 -11.85 12.64 -6.09
CA PHE A 58 -10.51 12.02 -6.12
C PHE A 58 -9.61 12.54 -4.97
N PRO A 59 -10.00 12.30 -3.70
CA PRO A 59 -9.29 12.80 -2.54
C PRO A 59 -7.89 12.17 -2.40
N VAL A 60 -7.03 12.77 -1.56
CA VAL A 60 -5.67 12.28 -1.30
C VAL A 60 -5.71 11.09 -0.33
N HIS A 61 -6.23 9.97 -0.77
CA HIS A 61 -6.38 8.73 0.01
C HIS A 61 -5.55 7.59 -0.60
N GLY A 62 -4.21 7.71 -0.59
CA GLY A 62 -3.30 6.67 -1.05
C GLY A 62 -2.79 5.77 0.07
N THR A 63 -2.01 4.74 -0.30
CA THR A 63 -1.23 3.93 0.63
C THR A 63 0.25 4.09 0.28
N PHE A 64 1.05 4.54 1.24
CA PHE A 64 2.49 4.77 1.08
C PHE A 64 3.26 3.70 1.84
N PHE A 65 3.98 2.87 1.10
CA PHE A 65 4.84 1.82 1.66
C PHE A 65 6.26 2.35 1.84
N ILE A 66 6.75 2.30 3.07
CA ILE A 66 8.03 2.92 3.42
C ILE A 66 9.09 1.91 3.83
N ASN A 67 10.35 2.25 3.52
CA ASN A 67 11.55 1.48 3.86
C ASN A 67 12.37 2.25 4.90
N PRO A 68 12.20 2.02 6.20
CA PRO A 68 12.87 2.79 7.25
C PRO A 68 14.40 2.75 7.24
N GLY A 69 15.00 1.71 6.71
CA GLY A 69 16.45 1.58 6.56
C GLY A 69 17.06 2.54 5.52
N THR A 70 16.22 3.06 4.62
CA THR A 70 16.63 4.05 3.61
C THR A 70 16.41 5.49 4.10
N ASP A 71 16.67 6.47 3.24
CA ASP A 71 16.33 7.88 3.52
C ASP A 71 14.87 8.16 3.14
N VAL A 72 13.96 7.82 4.06
CA VAL A 72 12.50 7.91 3.84
C VAL A 72 12.12 9.28 3.31
N PHE A 73 11.59 9.32 2.09
CA PHE A 73 11.27 10.52 1.31
C PHE A 73 12.44 11.52 1.16
N GLY A 74 13.70 11.05 1.28
CA GLY A 74 14.90 11.86 1.04
C GLY A 74 15.17 12.98 2.03
N GLN A 75 14.50 13.05 3.18
CA GLN A 75 14.66 14.14 4.17
C GLN A 75 14.35 13.65 5.59
N ARG A 76 15.34 13.02 6.25
CA ARG A 76 15.20 12.44 7.60
C ARG A 76 14.65 13.40 8.66
N VAL A 77 15.04 14.66 8.61
CA VAL A 77 14.61 15.69 9.56
C VAL A 77 13.08 15.92 9.53
N PHE A 78 12.43 15.63 8.44
CA PHE A 78 11.00 15.82 8.25
C PHE A 78 10.18 14.52 8.29
N ILE A 79 10.76 13.35 8.59
CA ILE A 79 10.06 12.06 8.52
C ILE A 79 8.71 12.11 9.23
N GLN A 80 8.71 12.45 10.51
CA GLN A 80 7.48 12.47 11.31
C GLN A 80 6.44 13.47 10.78
N LYS A 81 6.91 14.65 10.34
CA LYS A 81 6.03 15.65 9.72
C LYS A 81 5.39 15.15 8.43
N LYS A 82 6.15 14.43 7.57
CA LYS A 82 5.65 13.84 6.33
C LYS A 82 4.62 12.75 6.58
N LEU A 83 4.92 11.83 7.48
CA LEU A 83 4.01 10.75 7.83
C LEU A 83 2.70 11.30 8.43
N ASN A 84 2.80 12.26 9.35
CA ASN A 84 1.62 12.91 9.92
C ASN A 84 0.80 13.66 8.87
N LEU A 85 1.43 14.34 7.91
CA LEU A 85 0.72 15.00 6.82
C LEU A 85 -0.05 13.99 5.97
N LEU A 86 0.56 12.85 5.61
CA LEU A 86 -0.11 11.80 4.84
C LEU A 86 -1.34 11.26 5.58
N LEU A 87 -1.21 10.99 6.89
CA LEU A 87 -2.33 10.53 7.72
C LEU A 87 -3.43 11.59 7.85
N GLN A 88 -3.08 12.86 8.03
CA GLN A 88 -4.04 13.98 8.09
C GLN A 88 -4.82 14.17 6.80
N LEU A 89 -4.21 13.87 5.65
CA LEU A 89 -4.88 13.89 4.35
C LEU A 89 -5.76 12.65 4.12
N GLY A 90 -5.75 11.67 5.02
CA GLY A 90 -6.53 10.43 4.90
C GLY A 90 -5.81 9.28 4.21
N SER A 91 -4.51 9.43 3.93
CA SER A 91 -3.68 8.36 3.37
C SER A 91 -3.26 7.35 4.44
N GLU A 92 -2.76 6.20 4.01
CA GLU A 92 -2.31 5.07 4.83
C GLU A 92 -0.79 4.90 4.71
N ILE A 93 -0.14 4.51 5.80
CA ILE A 93 1.27 4.12 5.81
C ILE A 93 1.34 2.60 5.95
N GLY A 94 2.05 1.96 5.02
CA GLY A 94 2.34 0.52 5.02
C GLY A 94 3.83 0.25 5.18
N ASN A 95 4.15 -1.00 5.50
CA ASN A 95 5.53 -1.46 5.61
C ASN A 95 6.03 -2.01 4.26
N HIS A 96 7.31 -1.73 3.92
CA HIS A 96 7.97 -2.23 2.72
C HIS A 96 9.32 -2.87 3.02
N THR A 97 9.46 -3.51 4.18
CA THR A 97 10.72 -3.99 4.76
C THR A 97 11.66 -2.86 5.18
N TYR A 98 12.74 -3.21 5.85
CA TYR A 98 13.74 -2.25 6.31
C TYR A 98 14.63 -1.76 5.16
N ASP A 99 15.33 -2.70 4.46
CA ASP A 99 16.35 -2.44 3.45
C ASP A 99 15.96 -2.87 2.01
N HIS A 100 14.70 -3.23 1.77
CA HIS A 100 14.19 -3.64 0.45
C HIS A 100 14.92 -4.85 -0.19
N PRO A 101 15.16 -5.97 0.53
CA PRO A 101 15.86 -7.12 -0.02
C PRO A 101 14.93 -8.05 -0.84
N TYR A 102 15.52 -8.96 -1.60
CA TYR A 102 14.81 -10.11 -2.16
C TYR A 102 14.45 -11.11 -1.06
N LEU A 103 13.23 -11.07 -0.54
CA LEU A 103 12.80 -11.87 0.61
C LEU A 103 12.94 -13.39 0.40
N ASN A 104 12.73 -13.86 -0.82
CA ASN A 104 12.87 -15.30 -1.16
C ASN A 104 14.30 -15.82 -1.15
N LYS A 105 15.30 -14.92 -1.02
CA LYS A 105 16.73 -15.27 -0.91
C LYS A 105 17.23 -15.24 0.53
N LEU A 106 16.38 -14.85 1.47
CA LEU A 106 16.72 -14.74 2.87
C LEU A 106 16.29 -15.99 3.67
N SER A 107 16.97 -16.25 4.79
CA SER A 107 16.45 -17.18 5.79
C SER A 107 15.21 -16.60 6.48
N ALA A 108 14.37 -17.45 7.08
CA ALA A 108 13.18 -17.00 7.81
C ALA A 108 13.53 -15.96 8.90
N ALA A 109 14.61 -16.16 9.66
CA ALA A 109 15.05 -15.20 10.66
C ALA A 109 15.47 -13.85 10.06
N ALA A 110 16.10 -13.84 8.89
CA ALA A 110 16.45 -12.61 8.21
C ALA A 110 15.21 -11.90 7.65
N VAL A 111 14.21 -12.63 7.13
CA VAL A 111 12.92 -12.09 6.73
C VAL A 111 12.21 -11.44 7.92
N GLN A 112 12.13 -12.16 9.04
CA GLN A 112 11.53 -11.64 10.28
C GLN A 112 12.21 -10.34 10.73
N ARG A 113 13.56 -10.28 10.67
CA ARG A 113 14.30 -9.07 10.98
C ARG A 113 13.97 -7.91 10.05
N GLU A 114 13.92 -8.14 8.75
CA GLU A 114 13.63 -7.11 7.75
C GLU A 114 12.22 -6.50 7.93
N ILE A 115 11.21 -7.36 8.10
CA ILE A 115 9.83 -6.90 8.33
C ILE A 115 9.71 -6.27 9.71
N GLY A 116 10.28 -6.91 10.74
CA GLY A 116 10.20 -6.44 12.14
C GLY A 116 10.91 -5.11 12.37
N LEU A 117 12.07 -4.86 11.78
CA LEU A 117 12.74 -3.56 11.85
C LEU A 117 11.95 -2.46 11.14
N GLY A 118 11.39 -2.77 9.95
CA GLY A 118 10.51 -1.84 9.26
C GLY A 118 9.30 -1.44 10.12
N GLN A 119 8.63 -2.44 10.70
CA GLN A 119 7.50 -2.21 11.61
C GLN A 119 7.91 -1.42 12.85
N TYR A 120 9.03 -1.76 13.48
CA TYR A 120 9.55 -1.08 14.67
C TYR A 120 9.75 0.42 14.45
N ASP A 121 10.35 0.82 13.36
CA ASP A 121 10.59 2.24 13.10
C ASP A 121 9.30 2.99 12.75
N ILE A 122 8.36 2.36 12.05
CA ILE A 122 7.03 2.93 11.79
C ILE A 122 6.30 3.15 13.12
N ASP A 123 6.27 2.16 14.01
CA ASP A 123 5.62 2.25 15.32
C ASP A 123 6.21 3.37 16.19
N ARG A 124 7.53 3.59 16.10
CA ARG A 124 8.21 4.69 16.80
C ARG A 124 7.85 6.06 16.25
N TRP A 125 7.72 6.19 14.93
CA TRP A 125 7.38 7.45 14.28
C TRP A 125 5.90 7.79 14.40
N LEU A 126 5.06 6.78 14.50
CA LEU A 126 3.60 6.88 14.55
C LEU A 126 3.02 6.08 15.73
N PRO A 127 3.28 6.49 16.99
CA PRO A 127 2.78 5.78 18.17
C PRO A 127 1.26 5.62 18.13
N GLY A 128 0.79 4.36 18.29
CA GLY A 128 -0.63 4.03 18.27
C GLY A 128 -1.25 3.88 16.88
N TYR A 129 -0.49 4.09 15.80
CA TYR A 129 -0.95 3.80 14.44
C TYR A 129 -0.82 2.30 14.15
N ALA A 130 -1.89 1.68 13.67
CA ALA A 130 -1.88 0.27 13.28
C ALA A 130 -1.48 0.13 11.80
N VAL A 131 -0.33 -0.44 11.51
CA VAL A 131 0.07 -0.81 10.15
C VAL A 131 -0.66 -2.09 9.75
N THR A 132 -1.46 -2.03 8.69
CA THR A 132 -2.31 -3.15 8.23
C THR A 132 -1.98 -3.61 6.82
N SER A 133 -1.02 -2.97 6.16
CA SER A 133 -0.64 -3.28 4.79
C SER A 133 0.87 -3.44 4.62
N PHE A 134 1.25 -4.34 3.72
CA PHE A 134 2.63 -4.67 3.38
C PHE A 134 2.81 -4.76 1.87
N ALA A 135 3.83 -4.11 1.32
CA ALA A 135 4.22 -4.33 -0.06
C ALA A 135 5.44 -5.25 -0.12
N LEU A 136 5.35 -6.28 -0.94
CA LEU A 136 6.45 -7.22 -1.17
C LEU A 136 7.52 -6.53 -2.04
N PRO A 137 8.78 -6.41 -1.57
CA PRO A 137 9.88 -5.99 -2.43
C PRO A 137 9.93 -6.82 -3.70
N TYR A 138 9.95 -6.15 -4.86
CA TYR A 138 9.90 -6.78 -6.19
C TYR A 138 8.65 -7.64 -6.44
N GLY A 139 7.64 -7.58 -5.59
CA GLY A 139 6.46 -8.45 -5.64
C GLY A 139 6.73 -9.91 -5.28
N ILE A 140 7.87 -10.21 -4.67
CA ILE A 140 8.34 -11.58 -4.42
C ILE A 140 8.20 -11.94 -2.94
N ALA A 141 7.35 -12.94 -2.66
CA ALA A 141 7.10 -13.41 -1.30
C ALA A 141 8.31 -14.17 -0.69
N PRO A 142 8.46 -14.15 0.64
CA PRO A 142 9.43 -14.99 1.35
C PRO A 142 9.05 -16.48 1.28
N ARG A 143 9.87 -17.32 1.89
CA ARG A 143 9.57 -18.76 2.08
C ARG A 143 9.73 -19.14 3.56
N PRO A 144 8.62 -19.51 4.25
CA PRO A 144 7.23 -19.53 3.80
C PRO A 144 6.64 -18.11 3.62
N ASP A 145 5.67 -17.97 2.73
CA ASP A 145 5.01 -16.70 2.40
C ASP A 145 4.19 -16.12 3.57
N ALA A 146 3.71 -16.98 4.47
CA ALA A 146 3.01 -16.60 5.70
C ALA A 146 3.79 -15.58 6.55
N LEU A 147 5.13 -15.57 6.47
CA LEU A 147 5.98 -14.59 7.14
C LEU A 147 5.67 -13.14 6.74
N ALA A 148 5.22 -12.94 5.50
CA ALA A 148 4.83 -11.61 5.02
C ALA A 148 3.45 -11.18 5.53
N VAL A 149 2.63 -12.11 6.00
CA VAL A 149 1.27 -11.84 6.49
C VAL A 149 1.26 -11.57 7.99
N SER A 150 1.83 -12.47 8.77
CA SER A 150 1.79 -12.36 10.23
C SER A 150 2.93 -13.15 10.86
N ASP A 151 3.71 -12.50 11.73
CA ASP A 151 4.77 -13.15 12.50
C ASP A 151 5.25 -12.24 13.64
N VAL A 152 6.36 -12.62 14.25
CA VAL A 152 7.03 -11.91 15.33
C VAL A 152 8.53 -11.89 15.09
N TRP A 153 9.15 -10.76 15.40
CA TRP A 153 10.59 -10.63 15.48
C TRP A 153 11.01 -10.20 16.88
N THR A 154 12.07 -10.80 17.41
CA THR A 154 12.72 -10.38 18.66
C THR A 154 14.21 -10.20 18.42
N GLY A 155 14.70 -9.01 18.66
CA GLY A 155 16.11 -8.69 18.46
C GLY A 155 16.43 -7.23 18.77
N PRO A 156 17.73 -6.87 18.76
CA PRO A 156 18.14 -5.49 18.96
C PRO A 156 17.80 -4.64 17.72
N PRO A 157 17.10 -3.48 17.89
CA PRO A 157 16.76 -2.62 16.78
C PRO A 157 17.96 -1.83 16.21
N ALA A 158 19.05 -1.77 16.97
CA ALA A 158 20.34 -1.24 16.55
C ALA A 158 21.46 -1.88 17.35
N PRO A 159 22.72 -1.80 16.90
CA PRO A 159 23.87 -2.29 17.68
C PRO A 159 23.87 -1.72 19.11
N HIS A 160 24.15 -2.57 20.08
CA HIS A 160 24.22 -2.22 21.52
C HIS A 160 22.88 -1.72 22.15
N ARG A 161 21.75 -1.91 21.49
CA ARG A 161 20.43 -1.70 22.08
C ARG A 161 19.86 -2.99 22.65
N ALA A 162 19.05 -2.85 23.69
CA ALA A 162 18.31 -4.00 24.24
C ALA A 162 17.35 -4.58 23.18
N PRO A 163 17.18 -5.91 23.16
CA PRO A 163 16.20 -6.54 22.26
C PRO A 163 14.79 -6.02 22.50
N VAL A 164 14.04 -5.89 21.42
CA VAL A 164 12.61 -5.57 21.40
C VAL A 164 11.85 -6.70 20.74
N THR A 165 10.58 -6.86 21.08
CA THR A 165 9.68 -7.80 20.40
C THR A 165 8.66 -7.01 19.59
N VAL A 166 8.63 -7.27 18.31
CA VAL A 166 7.72 -6.63 17.35
C VAL A 166 6.85 -7.69 16.70
N ARG A 167 5.55 -7.46 16.66
CA ARG A 167 4.57 -8.33 16.01
C ARG A 167 3.92 -7.57 14.86
N TRP A 168 3.58 -8.27 13.81
CA TRP A 168 2.79 -7.72 12.71
C TRP A 168 1.68 -8.68 12.28
N HIS A 169 0.65 -8.09 11.74
CA HIS A 169 -0.42 -8.80 11.04
C HIS A 169 -0.97 -7.86 9.95
N TYR A 170 -0.71 -8.20 8.69
CA TYR A 170 -1.16 -7.42 7.56
C TYR A 170 -2.38 -8.07 6.92
N SER A 171 -3.46 -7.31 6.81
CA SER A 171 -4.68 -7.71 6.09
C SER A 171 -4.58 -7.52 4.58
N ALA A 172 -3.58 -6.73 4.13
CA ALA A 172 -3.31 -6.48 2.73
C ALA A 172 -1.82 -6.64 2.43
N VAL A 173 -1.45 -7.68 1.68
CA VAL A 173 -0.10 -7.87 1.14
C VAL A 173 -0.16 -7.73 -0.37
N VAL A 174 0.59 -6.77 -0.93
CA VAL A 174 0.49 -6.43 -2.35
C VAL A 174 1.68 -6.90 -3.16
N LEU A 175 1.39 -7.36 -4.36
CA LEU A 175 2.35 -7.79 -5.39
C LEU A 175 2.80 -6.60 -6.25
N VAL A 176 3.62 -6.85 -7.28
CA VAL A 176 4.08 -5.85 -8.27
C VAL A 176 3.76 -6.37 -9.68
N GLY A 177 3.19 -5.52 -10.54
CA GLY A 177 3.01 -5.79 -11.97
C GLY A 177 2.24 -7.07 -12.29
N SER A 178 1.18 -7.35 -11.54
CA SER A 178 0.44 -8.61 -11.63
C SER A 178 -1.01 -8.44 -12.11
N GLY A 179 -1.35 -7.26 -12.61
CA GLY A 179 -2.67 -6.95 -13.16
C GLY A 179 -3.67 -6.39 -12.13
N PRO A 180 -4.94 -6.23 -12.51
CA PRO A 180 -5.95 -5.62 -11.66
C PRO A 180 -6.38 -6.55 -10.52
N ALA A 181 -6.65 -5.97 -9.35
CA ALA A 181 -7.24 -6.67 -8.23
C ALA A 181 -8.75 -6.94 -8.43
N ALA A 182 -9.24 -8.03 -7.82
CA ALA A 182 -10.68 -8.31 -7.77
C ALA A 182 -11.41 -7.31 -6.85
N SER A 183 -12.72 -7.15 -7.03
CA SER A 183 -13.51 -6.35 -6.08
C SER A 183 -13.45 -6.94 -4.66
N PRO A 184 -13.21 -6.15 -3.61
CA PRO A 184 -13.18 -6.64 -2.23
C PRO A 184 -14.57 -7.04 -1.71
N LEU A 185 -15.63 -6.62 -2.40
CA LEU A 185 -17.00 -6.96 -2.07
C LEU A 185 -17.39 -8.38 -2.53
N VAL A 186 -16.56 -8.99 -3.38
CA VAL A 186 -16.78 -10.36 -3.87
C VAL A 186 -16.14 -11.37 -2.92
N ALA A 187 -16.85 -12.46 -2.63
CA ALA A 187 -16.36 -13.52 -1.76
C ALA A 187 -15.01 -14.11 -2.24
N GLY A 188 -14.09 -14.34 -1.29
CA GLY A 188 -12.80 -14.99 -1.53
C GLY A 188 -11.71 -14.08 -2.07
N LEU A 189 -11.72 -12.79 -1.72
CA LEU A 189 -10.55 -11.94 -1.90
C LEU A 189 -9.37 -12.53 -1.12
N ASP A 190 -8.25 -12.75 -1.80
CA ASP A 190 -6.99 -13.13 -1.16
C ASP A 190 -6.21 -11.87 -0.76
N GLY A 191 -6.33 -11.47 0.50
CA GLY A 191 -5.61 -10.31 1.04
C GLY A 191 -4.09 -10.51 1.13
N ALA A 192 -3.61 -11.76 1.09
CA ALA A 192 -2.19 -12.09 1.16
C ALA A 192 -1.45 -11.95 -0.19
N HIS A 193 -2.18 -11.88 -1.31
CA HIS A 193 -1.61 -11.82 -2.65
C HIS A 193 -2.40 -10.85 -3.56
N LEU A 194 -2.51 -9.59 -3.13
CA LEU A 194 -3.26 -8.58 -3.88
C LEU A 194 -2.47 -8.10 -5.10
N PRO A 195 -2.96 -8.35 -6.32
CA PRO A 195 -2.33 -7.86 -7.53
C PRO A 195 -2.47 -6.35 -7.66
N ARG A 196 -1.53 -5.72 -8.38
CA ARG A 196 -1.55 -4.29 -8.70
C ARG A 196 -1.14 -4.05 -10.15
N ILE A 197 -1.72 -3.04 -10.77
CA ILE A 197 -1.27 -2.52 -12.06
C ILE A 197 -0.13 -1.54 -11.80
N GLN A 198 1.03 -1.73 -12.44
CA GLN A 198 2.10 -0.74 -12.39
C GLN A 198 1.76 0.46 -13.26
N VAL A 199 2.05 1.67 -12.75
CA VAL A 199 1.82 2.93 -13.47
C VAL A 199 3.01 3.20 -14.41
N PHE A 200 3.30 2.24 -15.31
CA PHE A 200 4.27 2.37 -16.39
C PHE A 200 3.61 2.12 -17.74
N HIS A 201 4.05 2.87 -18.75
CA HIS A 201 3.68 2.57 -20.13
C HIS A 201 4.47 1.34 -20.61
N PRO A 202 3.84 0.34 -21.29
CA PRO A 202 2.45 0.32 -21.78
C PRO A 202 1.42 -0.32 -20.83
N GLU A 203 1.82 -0.89 -19.68
CA GLU A 203 0.91 -1.67 -18.83
C GLU A 203 -0.28 -0.84 -18.34
N PHE A 204 -0.02 0.36 -17.82
CA PHE A 204 -1.08 1.23 -17.30
C PHE A 204 -2.09 1.61 -18.38
N THR A 205 -1.61 2.06 -19.55
CA THR A 205 -2.50 2.42 -20.68
C THR A 205 -3.26 1.23 -21.21
N HIS A 206 -2.64 0.05 -21.27
CA HIS A 206 -3.31 -1.20 -21.64
C HIS A 206 -4.53 -1.48 -20.75
N TRP A 207 -4.38 -1.39 -19.44
CA TRP A 207 -5.49 -1.65 -18.51
C TRP A 207 -6.57 -0.57 -18.55
N LEU A 208 -6.21 0.70 -18.72
CA LEU A 208 -7.20 1.77 -18.91
C LEU A 208 -8.01 1.54 -20.18
N ASP A 209 -7.36 1.23 -21.29
CA ASP A 209 -8.00 0.93 -22.57
C ASP A 209 -8.87 -0.33 -22.51
N TYR A 210 -8.38 -1.35 -21.78
CA TYR A 210 -9.14 -2.58 -21.56
C TYR A 210 -10.45 -2.29 -20.82
N PHE A 211 -10.39 -1.60 -19.68
CA PHE A 211 -11.59 -1.26 -18.91
C PHE A 211 -12.52 -0.25 -19.60
N ALA A 212 -11.99 0.60 -20.46
CA ALA A 212 -12.81 1.48 -21.31
C ALA A 212 -13.63 0.67 -22.34
N ARG A 213 -12.99 -0.34 -22.94
CA ARG A 213 -13.65 -1.23 -23.95
C ARG A 213 -14.51 -2.33 -23.30
N HIS A 214 -14.25 -2.68 -22.04
CA HIS A 214 -14.91 -3.76 -21.29
C HIS A 214 -15.45 -3.25 -19.94
N PRO A 215 -16.41 -2.29 -19.94
CA PRO A 215 -16.94 -1.72 -18.70
C PRO A 215 -17.60 -2.78 -17.79
N GLU A 216 -18.09 -3.89 -18.35
CA GLU A 216 -18.66 -5.03 -17.62
C GLU A 216 -17.62 -5.80 -16.80
N ARG A 217 -16.31 -5.60 -17.05
CA ARG A 217 -15.21 -6.26 -16.34
C ARG A 217 -14.73 -5.50 -15.11
N ARG A 218 -15.14 -4.25 -14.94
CA ARG A 218 -14.81 -3.47 -13.74
C ARG A 218 -15.97 -3.51 -12.74
N PHE A 219 -15.63 -3.34 -11.46
CA PHE A 219 -16.64 -3.09 -10.46
C PHE A 219 -17.24 -1.68 -10.65
N VAL A 220 -18.55 -1.58 -10.62
CA VAL A 220 -19.28 -0.31 -10.64
C VAL A 220 -20.21 -0.29 -9.43
N SER A 221 -20.09 0.74 -8.61
CA SER A 221 -20.91 0.92 -7.42
C SER A 221 -22.39 1.13 -7.79
N ASP A 222 -23.27 0.54 -7.01
CA ASP A 222 -24.73 0.80 -7.04
C ASP A 222 -25.14 1.94 -6.08
N GLY A 223 -24.19 2.56 -5.40
CA GLY A 223 -24.43 3.59 -4.39
C GLY A 223 -24.73 3.06 -2.99
N GLN A 224 -24.80 1.74 -2.80
CA GLN A 224 -25.05 1.12 -1.51
C GLN A 224 -23.74 0.69 -0.83
N ARG A 225 -23.77 0.61 0.50
CA ARG A 225 -22.70 -0.04 1.26
C ARG A 225 -22.91 -1.54 1.25
N HIS A 226 -21.88 -2.27 0.88
CA HIS A 226 -21.86 -3.72 0.93
C HIS A 226 -20.73 -4.18 1.85
N PRO A 227 -20.98 -5.13 2.77
CA PRO A 227 -19.90 -5.76 3.52
C PRO A 227 -18.90 -6.46 2.60
N ALA A 228 -17.63 -6.52 3.01
CA ALA A 228 -16.62 -7.28 2.28
C ALA A 228 -17.10 -8.73 2.07
N GLY A 229 -16.88 -9.25 0.87
CA GLY A 229 -17.24 -10.62 0.51
C GLY A 229 -18.74 -10.91 0.42
N SER A 230 -19.62 -9.91 0.52
CA SER A 230 -21.08 -10.12 0.52
C SER A 230 -21.68 -10.36 -0.87
N LEU A 231 -21.00 -9.92 -1.92
CA LEU A 231 -21.48 -10.11 -3.29
C LEU A 231 -21.01 -11.45 -3.86
N PRO A 232 -21.87 -12.15 -4.61
CA PRO A 232 -21.48 -13.40 -5.27
C PRO A 232 -20.37 -13.14 -6.29
N ARG A 233 -19.44 -14.08 -6.43
CA ARG A 233 -18.51 -14.07 -7.57
C ARG A 233 -19.33 -14.08 -8.86
N ARG A 234 -19.22 -13.03 -9.68
CA ARG A 234 -19.71 -13.13 -11.05
C ARG A 234 -18.90 -14.25 -11.72
N THR A 235 -19.60 -15.25 -12.25
CA THR A 235 -19.02 -16.34 -13.05
C THR A 235 -18.60 -15.79 -14.42
N SER A 236 -17.76 -14.80 -14.45
CA SER A 236 -17.11 -14.31 -15.66
C SER A 236 -15.68 -14.84 -15.62
N GLY A 237 -15.34 -15.64 -16.62
CA GLY A 237 -14.17 -16.45 -16.74
C GLY A 237 -12.88 -15.83 -16.16
N ALA A 238 -12.06 -16.72 -15.61
CA ALA A 238 -10.72 -16.41 -15.14
C ALA A 238 -10.07 -15.34 -16.00
N PHE A 239 -9.44 -14.34 -15.37
CA PHE A 239 -8.49 -13.47 -16.04
C PHE A 239 -7.33 -14.34 -16.54
N GLY A 240 -7.55 -15.05 -17.65
CA GLY A 240 -6.47 -15.63 -18.41
C GLY A 240 -5.69 -14.46 -19.00
N MET A 241 -4.44 -14.32 -18.61
CA MET A 241 -3.53 -13.43 -19.32
C MET A 241 -3.45 -13.87 -20.77
N PRO A 242 -3.48 -12.94 -21.74
CA PRO A 242 -3.10 -13.24 -23.10
C PRO A 242 -1.61 -13.55 -23.18
#